data_5d6231d9c10e25da7c452569b66b51c8
#
_entry.id   5d6231d9c10e25da7c452569b66b51c8
#
_cell.length_a   1.000
_cell.length_b   1.000
_cell.length_c   1.000
_cell.angle_alpha   90.00
_cell.angle_beta   90.00
_cell.angle_gamma   90.00
#
_symmetry.space_group_name_H-M   'P 1'
#
loop_
_entity.id
_entity.type
_entity.pdbx_description
1 polymer ?
#
loop_
_entity_poly.entity_id
_entity_poly.type
_entity_poly.pdbx_seq_one_letter_code
_entity_poly.pdbx_strand_id
1 'polypeptide(L)'
;EETRLKQRATMEPLRILTDTPIDHPHLPLVAGAVAFDYLATYESLPEVAHGFNSCPDYLFYLARIILVVDHPSQSAQLVGASLDPISLEQRMNALAEAIDAAPESAMESTASEIEKQEGAEPLIARPTISDSDFAELVTVMQEHIAAGDIYQVVPSRGFIAECVDALTSYRFLRDENPSPYMFYI
;
A
#
# COMPACT_ATOMS: atom_id res chain seq x y z
N GLU A 1 -4.62 -33.78 -3.27
CA GLU A 1 -3.75 -32.89 -4.08
C GLU A 1 -4.41 -32.51 -5.41
N GLU A 2 -4.91 -33.46 -6.18
CA GLU A 2 -5.48 -33.21 -7.52
C GLU A 2 -6.74 -32.33 -7.50
N THR A 3 -7.55 -32.40 -6.43
CA THR A 3 -8.75 -31.56 -6.24
C THR A 3 -8.37 -30.10 -5.98
N ARG A 4 -7.24 -29.86 -5.33
CA ARG A 4 -6.72 -28.52 -5.01
C ARG A 4 -6.25 -27.79 -6.27
N LEU A 5 -5.63 -28.50 -7.21
CA LEU A 5 -5.20 -27.95 -8.51
C LEU A 5 -6.38 -27.59 -9.44
N LYS A 6 -7.57 -28.13 -9.18
CA LYS A 6 -8.79 -27.88 -9.96
C LYS A 6 -9.72 -26.84 -9.31
N GLN A 7 -9.41 -26.36 -8.10
CA GLN A 7 -10.16 -25.28 -7.48
C GLN A 7 -9.91 -23.96 -8.22
N ARG A 8 -10.98 -23.17 -8.37
CA ARG A 8 -10.83 -21.79 -8.87
C ARG A 8 -9.97 -21.01 -7.89
N ALA A 9 -8.95 -20.33 -8.42
CA ALA A 9 -8.11 -19.48 -7.62
C ALA A 9 -8.94 -18.33 -7.01
N THR A 10 -8.64 -17.95 -5.79
CA THR A 10 -9.28 -16.80 -5.12
C THR A 10 -8.98 -15.48 -5.83
N MET A 11 -7.96 -15.46 -6.71
CA MET A 11 -7.63 -14.34 -7.60
C MET A 11 -8.40 -14.35 -8.93
N GLU A 12 -9.25 -15.34 -9.18
CA GLU A 12 -10.05 -15.42 -10.42
C GLU A 12 -10.94 -14.18 -10.67
N PRO A 13 -11.56 -13.56 -9.65
CA PRO A 13 -12.31 -12.32 -9.87
C PRO A 13 -11.45 -11.18 -10.45
N LEU A 14 -10.19 -11.06 -10.02
CA LEU A 14 -9.28 -10.03 -10.55
C LEU A 14 -8.99 -10.29 -12.03
N ARG A 15 -8.72 -11.54 -12.40
CA ARG A 15 -8.50 -11.93 -13.79
C ARG A 15 -9.71 -11.59 -14.67
N ILE A 16 -10.91 -11.93 -14.21
CA ILE A 16 -12.15 -11.62 -14.94
C ILE A 16 -12.30 -10.10 -15.14
N LEU A 17 -12.00 -9.31 -14.10
CA LEU A 17 -12.10 -7.85 -14.18
C LEU A 17 -11.07 -7.24 -15.15
N THR A 18 -9.85 -7.78 -15.17
CA THR A 18 -8.78 -7.29 -16.05
C THR A 18 -8.93 -7.78 -17.49
N ASP A 19 -9.58 -8.92 -17.71
CA ASP A 19 -9.87 -9.45 -19.05
C ASP A 19 -11.07 -8.74 -19.74
N THR A 20 -11.71 -7.77 -19.05
CA THR A 20 -12.81 -7.01 -19.65
C THR A 20 -12.28 -6.18 -20.83
N PRO A 21 -12.84 -6.32 -22.03
CA PRO A 21 -12.33 -5.64 -23.22
C PRO A 21 -12.71 -4.15 -23.18
N ILE A 22 -11.77 -3.33 -22.73
CA ILE A 22 -11.84 -1.87 -22.81
C ILE A 22 -10.69 -1.46 -23.72
N ASP A 23 -11.01 -0.78 -24.82
CA ASP A 23 -10.01 -0.30 -25.77
C ASP A 23 -9.35 0.98 -25.24
N HIS A 24 -8.58 0.85 -24.17
CA HIS A 24 -7.80 1.92 -23.58
C HIS A 24 -6.56 1.39 -22.84
N PRO A 25 -5.37 2.01 -23.03
CA PRO A 25 -4.10 1.49 -22.47
C PRO A 25 -4.04 1.46 -20.94
N HIS A 26 -4.86 2.25 -20.26
CA HIS A 26 -4.86 2.36 -18.79
C HIS A 26 -6.10 1.73 -18.13
N LEU A 27 -7.03 1.18 -18.90
CA LEU A 27 -8.25 0.57 -18.36
C LEU A 27 -8.45 -0.86 -18.91
N PRO A 28 -9.05 -1.76 -18.14
CA PRO A 28 -9.43 -1.59 -16.72
C PRO A 28 -8.20 -1.52 -15.82
N LEU A 29 -8.24 -0.64 -14.80
CA LEU A 29 -7.21 -0.59 -13.77
C LEU A 29 -7.73 -1.24 -12.49
N VAL A 30 -7.05 -2.29 -12.07
CA VAL A 30 -7.24 -2.93 -10.76
C VAL A 30 -5.98 -2.72 -9.95
N ALA A 31 -6.08 -1.98 -8.86
CA ALA A 31 -4.96 -1.65 -7.99
C ALA A 31 -5.24 -2.09 -6.57
N GLY A 32 -4.23 -2.59 -5.88
CA GLY A 32 -4.39 -3.06 -4.51
C GLY A 32 -3.15 -3.71 -3.94
N ALA A 33 -3.33 -4.43 -2.85
CA ALA A 33 -2.26 -5.14 -2.16
C ALA A 33 -2.69 -6.55 -1.76
N VAL A 34 -1.71 -7.42 -1.66
CA VAL A 34 -1.84 -8.78 -1.13
C VAL A 34 -0.92 -8.88 0.08
N ALA A 35 -1.47 -9.28 1.22
CA ALA A 35 -0.69 -9.56 2.41
C ALA A 35 0.13 -10.85 2.23
N PHE A 36 1.25 -10.94 2.93
CA PHE A 36 2.06 -12.16 2.92
C PHE A 36 1.26 -13.37 3.41
N ASP A 37 0.39 -13.18 4.39
CA ASP A 37 -0.44 -14.25 5.00
C ASP A 37 -1.44 -14.88 4.02
N TYR A 38 -1.71 -14.24 2.87
CA TYR A 38 -2.47 -14.84 1.78
C TYR A 38 -1.86 -16.17 1.30
N LEU A 39 -0.56 -16.38 1.53
CA LEU A 39 0.12 -17.64 1.24
C LEU A 39 -0.55 -18.84 1.92
N ALA A 40 -1.18 -18.65 3.09
CA ALA A 40 -1.92 -19.68 3.81
C ALA A 40 -3.08 -20.29 3.01
N THR A 41 -3.57 -19.61 1.97
CA THR A 41 -4.58 -20.17 1.05
C THR A 41 -4.02 -21.26 0.15
N TYR A 42 -2.70 -21.29 -0.07
CA TYR A 42 -2.02 -22.23 -0.96
C TYR A 42 -1.14 -23.24 -0.21
N GLU A 43 -0.55 -22.84 0.90
CA GLU A 43 0.38 -23.62 1.69
C GLU A 43 -0.16 -23.89 3.09
N SER A 44 0.14 -25.07 3.62
CA SER A 44 -0.11 -25.35 5.04
C SER A 44 1.02 -24.78 5.86
N LEU A 45 0.80 -23.61 6.41
CA LEU A 45 1.77 -22.93 7.26
C LEU A 45 1.44 -23.17 8.74
N PRO A 46 2.44 -23.14 9.64
CA PRO A 46 2.21 -23.07 11.06
C PRO A 46 1.34 -21.84 11.39
N GLU A 47 0.54 -21.96 12.45
CA GLU A 47 -0.26 -20.85 12.92
C GLU A 47 0.66 -19.68 13.33
N VAL A 48 0.44 -18.52 12.72
CA VAL A 48 1.22 -17.31 12.99
C VAL A 48 0.43 -16.42 13.94
N ALA A 49 1.12 -15.80 14.88
CA ALA A 49 0.49 -14.83 15.78
C ALA A 49 -0.12 -13.68 14.98
N HIS A 50 -1.34 -13.30 15.32
CA HIS A 50 -2.00 -12.17 14.71
C HIS A 50 -1.18 -10.89 14.89
N GLY A 51 -0.94 -10.17 13.80
CA GLY A 51 -0.30 -8.87 13.83
C GLY A 51 -1.20 -7.78 14.45
N PHE A 52 -0.64 -6.59 14.63
CA PHE A 52 -1.37 -5.43 15.18
C PHE A 52 -2.31 -4.77 14.17
N ASN A 53 -2.16 -5.08 12.89
CA ASN A 53 -3.05 -4.59 11.85
C ASN A 53 -4.19 -5.57 11.59
N SER A 54 -5.32 -5.04 11.16
CA SER A 54 -6.50 -5.80 10.75
C SER A 54 -6.71 -5.74 9.23
N CYS A 55 -5.63 -5.56 8.48
CA CYS A 55 -5.71 -5.53 7.02
C CYS A 55 -6.19 -6.90 6.50
N PRO A 56 -7.06 -6.93 5.49
CA PRO A 56 -7.47 -8.18 4.86
C PRO A 56 -6.29 -8.82 4.12
N ASP A 57 -6.36 -10.14 3.89
CA ASP A 57 -5.33 -10.89 3.18
C ASP A 57 -5.10 -10.36 1.76
N TYR A 58 -6.12 -9.78 1.13
CA TYR A 58 -5.99 -8.97 -0.07
C TYR A 58 -7.10 -7.93 -0.17
N LEU A 59 -6.77 -6.79 -0.75
CA LEU A 59 -7.69 -5.70 -1.02
C LEU A 59 -7.37 -5.10 -2.38
N PHE A 60 -8.37 -5.03 -3.26
CA PHE A 60 -8.22 -4.44 -4.58
C PHE A 60 -9.37 -3.48 -4.90
N TYR A 61 -9.03 -2.43 -5.61
CA TYR A 61 -9.96 -1.44 -6.11
C TYR A 61 -10.03 -1.53 -7.64
N LEU A 62 -11.24 -1.63 -8.19
CA LEU A 62 -11.47 -1.41 -9.59
C LEU A 62 -11.69 0.10 -9.81
N ALA A 63 -10.75 0.76 -10.43
CA ALA A 63 -10.82 2.20 -10.66
C ALA A 63 -11.87 2.51 -11.74
N ARG A 64 -12.82 3.39 -11.41
CA ARG A 64 -13.81 3.91 -12.37
C ARG A 64 -13.31 5.15 -13.10
N ILE A 65 -12.54 5.97 -12.43
CA ILE A 65 -11.89 7.17 -12.96
C ILE A 65 -10.45 7.18 -12.45
N ILE A 66 -9.52 7.47 -13.31
CA ILE A 66 -8.10 7.62 -12.99
C ILE A 66 -7.59 8.94 -13.54
N LEU A 67 -6.68 9.57 -12.82
CA LEU A 67 -5.86 10.66 -13.30
C LEU A 67 -4.51 10.08 -13.69
N VAL A 68 -4.18 10.17 -14.97
CA VAL A 68 -2.87 9.76 -15.50
C VAL A 68 -2.03 11.01 -15.68
N VAL A 69 -0.87 11.07 -15.03
CA VAL A 69 0.08 12.16 -15.14
C VAL A 69 1.34 11.63 -15.79
N ASP A 70 1.71 12.23 -16.92
CA ASP A 70 2.95 11.93 -17.64
C ASP A 70 3.92 13.10 -17.45
N HIS A 71 4.90 12.92 -16.58
CA HIS A 71 5.89 13.94 -16.27
C HIS A 71 6.82 14.28 -17.45
N PRO A 72 7.28 13.31 -18.28
CA PRO A 72 8.07 13.61 -19.47
C PRO A 72 7.37 14.52 -20.47
N SER A 73 6.09 14.27 -20.76
CA SER A 73 5.31 15.10 -21.69
C SER A 73 4.62 16.28 -21.01
N GLN A 74 4.71 16.39 -19.69
CA GLN A 74 4.03 17.41 -18.87
C GLN A 74 2.52 17.45 -19.15
N SER A 75 1.90 16.29 -19.29
CA SER A 75 0.48 16.16 -19.55
C SER A 75 -0.25 15.40 -18.45
N ALA A 76 -1.51 15.72 -18.26
CA ALA A 76 -2.41 15.01 -17.39
C ALA A 76 -3.74 14.75 -18.10
N GLN A 77 -4.31 13.59 -17.87
CA GLN A 77 -5.61 13.23 -18.42
C GLN A 77 -6.47 12.47 -17.41
N LEU A 78 -7.74 12.81 -17.36
CA LEU A 78 -8.74 11.99 -16.68
C LEU A 78 -9.26 10.93 -17.64
N VAL A 79 -9.24 9.68 -17.19
CA VAL A 79 -9.73 8.54 -17.96
C VAL A 79 -10.74 7.78 -17.10
N GLY A 80 -11.84 7.38 -17.69
CA GLY A 80 -12.88 6.68 -16.95
C GLY A 80 -13.63 5.64 -17.77
N ALA A 81 -14.18 4.63 -17.08
CA ALA A 81 -15.08 3.66 -17.65
C ALA A 81 -16.29 3.42 -16.74
N SER A 82 -17.47 3.36 -17.33
CA SER A 82 -18.72 3.09 -16.61
C SER A 82 -19.78 2.56 -17.57
N LEU A 83 -20.72 1.78 -17.03
CA LEU A 83 -21.94 1.39 -17.73
C LEU A 83 -22.98 2.54 -17.77
N ASP A 84 -22.77 3.59 -16.98
CA ASP A 84 -23.57 4.82 -16.99
C ASP A 84 -22.70 6.01 -17.44
N PRO A 85 -22.71 6.34 -18.74
CA PRO A 85 -21.88 7.38 -19.29
C PRO A 85 -22.25 8.78 -18.79
N ILE A 86 -23.51 9.04 -18.50
CA ILE A 86 -23.96 10.36 -18.03
C ILE A 86 -23.40 10.64 -16.63
N SER A 87 -23.54 9.71 -15.72
CA SER A 87 -22.98 9.83 -14.37
C SER A 87 -21.44 9.90 -14.41
N LEU A 88 -20.80 9.18 -15.34
CA LEU A 88 -19.34 9.24 -15.50
C LEU A 88 -18.90 10.63 -15.92
N GLU A 89 -19.50 11.20 -16.97
CA GLU A 89 -19.17 12.53 -17.49
C GLU A 89 -19.34 13.61 -16.42
N GLN A 90 -20.45 13.60 -15.69
CA GLN A 90 -20.67 14.54 -14.57
C GLN A 90 -19.59 14.46 -13.51
N ARG A 91 -19.17 13.25 -13.14
CA ARG A 91 -18.11 13.06 -12.14
C ARG A 91 -16.73 13.47 -12.66
N MET A 92 -16.45 13.21 -13.93
CA MET A 92 -15.18 13.62 -14.56
C MET A 92 -15.08 15.14 -14.64
N ASN A 93 -16.16 15.82 -15.02
CA ASN A 93 -16.21 17.28 -15.06
C ASN A 93 -15.99 17.89 -13.65
N ALA A 94 -16.68 17.37 -12.64
CA ALA A 94 -16.52 17.82 -11.27
C ALA A 94 -15.08 17.60 -10.73
N LEU A 95 -14.44 16.50 -11.12
CA LEU A 95 -13.05 16.24 -10.77
C LEU A 95 -12.09 17.19 -11.51
N ALA A 96 -12.33 17.46 -12.80
CA ALA A 96 -11.52 18.41 -13.55
C ALA A 96 -11.61 19.82 -12.94
N GLU A 97 -12.81 20.30 -12.63
CA GLU A 97 -13.01 21.57 -11.94
C GLU A 97 -12.30 21.63 -10.58
N ALA A 98 -12.34 20.54 -9.82
CA ALA A 98 -11.66 20.48 -8.52
C ALA A 98 -10.13 20.49 -8.66
N ILE A 99 -9.59 19.85 -9.70
CA ILE A 99 -8.16 19.87 -10.01
C ILE A 99 -7.71 21.27 -10.43
N ASP A 100 -8.47 21.92 -11.32
CA ASP A 100 -8.16 23.27 -11.77
C ASP A 100 -8.26 24.31 -10.66
N ALA A 101 -9.14 24.10 -9.70
CA ALA A 101 -9.32 24.96 -8.54
C ALA A 101 -8.31 24.68 -7.40
N ALA A 102 -7.53 23.61 -7.49
CA ALA A 102 -6.57 23.25 -6.45
C ALA A 102 -5.46 24.31 -6.34
N PRO A 103 -5.16 24.83 -5.14
CA PRO A 103 -4.13 25.85 -4.98
C PRO A 103 -2.73 25.26 -5.26
N GLU A 104 -1.90 25.99 -6.03
CA GLU A 104 -0.50 25.62 -6.27
C GLU A 104 0.31 25.47 -4.98
N SER A 105 -0.02 26.25 -3.94
CA SER A 105 0.65 26.21 -2.65
C SER A 105 0.42 24.94 -1.83
N ALA A 106 -0.53 24.09 -2.18
CA ALA A 106 -0.76 22.83 -1.48
C ALA A 106 0.43 21.85 -1.60
N MET A 107 1.36 22.09 -2.52
CA MET A 107 2.55 21.24 -2.74
C MET A 107 3.77 21.63 -1.88
N GLU A 108 3.87 22.86 -1.40
CA GLU A 108 5.10 23.34 -0.75
C GLU A 108 5.12 23.21 0.79
N SER A 109 3.99 22.87 1.41
CA SER A 109 3.85 23.15 2.84
C SER A 109 4.21 22.01 3.81
N THR A 110 4.57 20.81 3.36
CA THR A 110 4.50 19.66 4.27
C THR A 110 5.73 19.45 5.16
N ALA A 111 6.94 19.58 4.66
CA ALA A 111 8.14 19.34 5.48
C ALA A 111 8.51 20.55 6.33
N SER A 112 8.42 21.76 5.78
CA SER A 112 8.86 22.98 6.47
C SER A 112 7.87 23.50 7.52
N GLU A 113 6.60 23.14 7.47
CA GLU A 113 5.60 23.59 8.45
C GLU A 113 5.58 22.75 9.73
N ILE A 114 5.93 21.46 9.63
CA ILE A 114 5.99 20.57 10.80
C ILE A 114 7.27 20.81 11.60
N GLU A 115 8.40 21.09 10.94
CA GLU A 115 9.64 21.49 11.64
C GLU A 115 9.48 22.80 12.41
N LYS A 116 8.50 23.64 12.08
CA LYS A 116 8.25 24.93 12.73
C LYS A 116 7.26 24.90 13.89
N GLN A 117 6.69 23.75 14.25
CA GLN A 117 5.97 23.62 15.49
C GLN A 117 6.96 23.55 16.67
N GLU A 118 7.58 24.68 16.99
CA GLU A 118 8.29 24.86 18.26
C GLU A 118 7.34 24.53 19.42
N GLY A 119 7.58 23.40 20.08
CA GLY A 119 6.79 22.96 21.23
C GLY A 119 5.95 21.71 21.02
N ALA A 120 6.01 21.06 19.85
CA ALA A 120 5.40 19.74 19.68
C ALA A 120 6.11 18.74 20.60
N GLU A 121 5.34 18.05 21.44
CA GLU A 121 5.88 16.95 22.23
C GLU A 121 6.46 15.88 21.29
N PRO A 122 7.62 15.29 21.59
CA PRO A 122 8.21 14.28 20.74
C PRO A 122 7.26 13.08 20.63
N LEU A 123 7.02 12.63 19.41
CA LEU A 123 6.21 11.46 19.14
C LEU A 123 6.82 10.24 19.83
N ILE A 124 6.10 9.67 20.80
CA ILE A 124 6.56 8.47 21.51
C ILE A 124 6.13 7.24 20.71
N ALA A 125 7.08 6.63 20.00
CA ALA A 125 6.89 5.34 19.38
C ALA A 125 7.15 4.21 20.40
N ARG A 126 6.19 3.31 20.54
CA ARG A 126 6.29 2.16 21.45
C ARG A 126 6.66 0.91 20.64
N PRO A 127 7.77 0.24 20.97
CA PRO A 127 8.12 -1.01 20.30
C PRO A 127 7.14 -2.13 20.69
N THR A 128 6.88 -3.04 19.76
CA THR A 128 6.00 -4.20 19.96
C THR A 128 6.66 -5.30 20.78
N ILE A 129 7.98 -5.36 20.80
CA ILE A 129 8.81 -6.19 21.67
C ILE A 129 9.95 -5.37 22.25
N SER A 130 10.42 -5.72 23.44
CA SER A 130 11.49 -4.97 24.12
C SER A 130 12.83 -5.13 23.40
N ASP A 131 13.79 -4.25 23.72
CA ASP A 131 15.14 -4.35 23.16
C ASP A 131 15.83 -5.64 23.60
N SER A 132 15.60 -6.09 24.83
CA SER A 132 16.15 -7.35 25.35
C SER A 132 15.59 -8.57 24.62
N ASP A 133 14.28 -8.62 24.41
CA ASP A 133 13.62 -9.74 23.72
C ASP A 133 14.03 -9.78 22.24
N PHE A 134 14.20 -8.60 21.62
CA PHE A 134 14.70 -8.52 20.25
C PHE A 134 16.15 -9.01 20.14
N ALA A 135 17.00 -8.67 21.09
CA ALA A 135 18.39 -9.15 21.13
C ALA A 135 18.46 -10.67 21.34
N GLU A 136 17.59 -11.24 22.19
CA GLU A 136 17.47 -12.69 22.38
C GLU A 136 17.01 -13.37 21.07
N LEU A 137 16.00 -12.81 20.39
CA LEU A 137 15.55 -13.30 19.09
C LEU A 137 16.68 -13.36 18.06
N VAL A 138 17.51 -12.31 17.99
CA VAL A 138 18.68 -12.29 17.10
C VAL A 138 19.66 -13.42 17.45
N THR A 139 19.91 -13.68 18.73
CA THR A 139 20.78 -14.76 19.18
C THR A 139 20.25 -16.12 18.73
N VAL A 140 18.95 -16.39 18.95
CA VAL A 140 18.32 -17.64 18.51
C VAL A 140 18.42 -17.82 16.99
N MET A 141 18.22 -16.75 16.21
CA MET A 141 18.35 -16.81 14.74
C MET A 141 19.79 -17.12 14.31
N GLN A 142 20.80 -16.59 15.01
CA GLN A 142 22.21 -16.91 14.77
C GLN A 142 22.52 -18.38 15.05
N GLU A 143 21.91 -18.96 16.07
CA GLU A 143 22.06 -20.40 16.37
C GLU A 143 21.48 -21.27 15.26
N HIS A 144 20.32 -20.92 14.69
CA HIS A 144 19.75 -21.62 13.53
C HIS A 144 20.61 -21.51 12.27
N ILE A 145 21.23 -20.35 12.04
CA ILE A 145 22.20 -20.20 10.95
C ILE A 145 23.42 -21.10 11.18
N ALA A 146 23.95 -21.14 12.41
CA ALA A 146 25.11 -21.97 12.75
C ALA A 146 24.79 -23.46 12.66
N ALA A 147 23.56 -23.87 12.98
CA ALA A 147 23.09 -25.25 12.83
C ALA A 147 22.86 -25.67 11.36
N GLY A 148 22.77 -24.71 10.43
CA GLY A 148 22.50 -24.96 9.02
C GLY A 148 21.00 -25.10 8.70
N ASP A 149 20.11 -24.75 9.61
CA ASP A 149 18.67 -24.79 9.40
C ASP A 149 18.22 -23.73 8.39
N ILE A 150 18.86 -22.57 8.41
CA ILE A 150 18.64 -21.43 7.53
C ILE A 150 19.97 -20.77 7.16
N TYR A 151 20.03 -20.10 6.02
CA TYR A 151 21.22 -19.34 5.62
C TYR A 151 21.06 -17.82 5.77
N GLN A 152 19.82 -17.34 5.84
CA GLN A 152 19.48 -15.93 6.03
C GLN A 152 18.12 -15.81 6.72
N VAL A 153 17.99 -14.83 7.61
CA VAL A 153 16.73 -14.41 8.23
C VAL A 153 16.79 -12.92 8.54
N VAL A 154 15.66 -12.25 8.46
CA VAL A 154 15.54 -10.83 8.79
C VAL A 154 14.53 -10.70 9.94
N PRO A 155 14.99 -10.71 11.21
CA PRO A 155 14.12 -10.45 12.33
C PRO A 155 13.61 -9.00 12.28
N SER A 156 12.34 -8.79 12.63
CA SER A 156 11.76 -7.47 12.66
C SER A 156 10.91 -7.26 13.90
N ARG A 157 10.73 -6.01 14.28
CA ARG A 157 9.74 -5.59 15.27
C ARG A 157 8.99 -4.36 14.77
N GLY A 158 7.76 -4.20 15.23
CA GLY A 158 6.96 -3.02 14.93
C GLY A 158 7.16 -1.90 15.96
N PHE A 159 6.83 -0.69 15.55
CA PHE A 159 6.68 0.45 16.43
C PHE A 159 5.28 1.03 16.24
N ILE A 160 4.60 1.30 17.35
CA ILE A 160 3.27 1.87 17.35
C ILE A 160 3.38 3.32 17.82
N ALA A 161 2.88 4.22 17.02
CA ALA A 161 2.82 5.65 17.31
C ALA A 161 1.44 6.20 16.96
N GLU A 162 1.07 7.31 17.58
CA GLU A 162 -0.12 8.05 17.20
C GLU A 162 0.08 8.63 15.79
N CYS A 163 -0.92 8.49 14.94
CA CYS A 163 -0.91 9.04 13.60
C CYS A 163 -2.13 9.96 13.42
N VAL A 164 -1.90 11.25 13.43
CA VAL A 164 -2.97 12.26 13.27
C VAL A 164 -3.38 12.38 11.81
N ASP A 165 -2.43 12.34 10.89
CA ASP A 165 -2.64 12.44 9.45
C ASP A 165 -1.74 11.46 8.69
N ALA A 166 -2.36 10.40 8.19
CA ALA A 166 -1.66 9.33 7.49
C ALA A 166 -1.07 9.79 6.13
N LEU A 167 -1.75 10.70 5.42
CA LEU A 167 -1.24 11.20 4.14
C LEU A 167 0.00 12.07 4.35
N THR A 168 0.00 12.92 5.35
CA THR A 168 1.19 13.70 5.73
C THR A 168 2.33 12.81 6.17
N SER A 169 2.07 11.77 6.97
CA SER A 169 3.08 10.78 7.36
C SER A 169 3.66 10.04 6.14
N TYR A 170 2.84 9.70 5.16
CA TYR A 170 3.30 9.12 3.90
C TYR A 170 4.19 10.09 3.10
N ARG A 171 3.86 11.38 3.06
CA ARG A 171 4.67 12.40 2.38
C ARG A 171 6.07 12.52 3.02
N PHE A 172 6.14 12.52 4.35
CA PHE A 172 7.42 12.45 5.05
C PHE A 172 8.23 11.21 4.69
N LEU A 173 7.61 10.03 4.73
CA LEU A 173 8.27 8.79 4.34
C LEU A 173 8.82 8.86 2.91
N ARG A 174 8.04 9.44 1.99
CA ARG A 174 8.46 9.63 0.60
C ARG A 174 9.67 10.53 0.47
N ASP A 175 9.73 11.59 1.26
CA ASP A 175 10.80 12.60 1.19
C ASP A 175 12.08 12.10 1.87
N GLU A 176 11.95 11.42 3.02
CA GLU A 176 13.09 10.88 3.79
C GLU A 176 13.66 9.58 3.21
N ASN A 177 12.83 8.71 2.69
CA ASN A 177 13.22 7.40 2.17
C ASN A 177 12.51 7.07 0.85
N PRO A 178 12.84 7.79 -0.23
CA PRO A 178 12.20 7.59 -1.52
C PRO A 178 12.49 6.21 -2.10
N SER A 179 11.44 5.59 -2.66
CA SER A 179 11.53 4.33 -3.39
C SER A 179 11.06 4.53 -4.83
N PRO A 180 11.57 3.77 -5.82
CA PRO A 180 11.10 3.84 -7.21
C PRO A 180 9.60 3.60 -7.36
N TYR A 181 9.02 2.83 -6.46
CA TYR A 181 7.59 2.54 -6.41
C TYR A 181 7.07 2.83 -5.02
N MET A 182 6.18 3.79 -4.91
CA MET A 182 5.52 4.15 -3.67
C MET A 182 4.02 4.29 -3.91
N PHE A 183 3.22 3.90 -2.94
CA PHE A 183 1.76 3.99 -3.03
C PHE A 183 1.17 4.31 -1.66
N TYR A 184 0.00 4.94 -1.69
CA TYR A 184 -0.85 5.21 -0.54
C TYR A 184 -2.27 4.73 -0.89
N ILE A 185 -2.80 3.75 -0.15
CA ILE A 185 -4.10 3.12 -0.39
C ILE A 185 -4.91 3.01 0.89
#